data_83f01ce9f69bfdfe51940ac60187be04
#
_entry.id   83f01ce9f69bfdfe51940ac60187be04
#
_cell.length_a   1.000
_cell.length_b   1.000
_cell.length_c   1.000
_cell.angle_alpha   90.00
_cell.angle_beta   90.00
_cell.angle_gamma   90.00
#
_symmetry.space_group_name_H-M   'P 1'
#
loop_
_entity.id
_entity.type
_entity.pdbx_description
1 polymer ?
#
loop_
_entity_poly.entity_id
_entity_poly.type
_entity_poly.pdbx_seq_one_letter_code
_entity_poly.pdbx_strand_id
1 'polypeptide(L)'
;MSQRSGSPHEAPESSEDIREQAVRLVARLEPRINQLARLVVERQRAQVPGFDRLPDDLQDLEAASTARQAIRDFLRCTQGLADAEAEVFRERAAQRAAEGVPLIGLIKSYHVGAEVLTDALCAAARSGEDAALLWLVRRHFRAVNAMVEQVTEAYLLGAADQQAAGRELAAALIRGDAPQEVAARYGLPLEPGYLVLSVRSPTPQEPVAARRLLHQVLGRLAPTAAGRALSLPDEQGGHILLPLGTPHADLVRHLSTGLPRPAIAGAALAATPQDVPAAAEQARRIAAIARTPGVHRLQDVLLDYHLAGSKDSAAELSALLDPLDRHAGLVETVAAFLDCDLDRRRTAQALNVHPNTVDNRLARAAQLTGLDPHTTHGVQHFGAALTLRRLAEGSATGRIPGSAVETNWPDGGQGMLPWGPAGG
;
A
#
# COMPACT_ATOMS: atom_id res chain seq x y z
N MET A 1 57.76 -57.12 -27.92
CA MET A 1 56.36 -57.27 -28.39
C MET A 1 55.42 -57.06 -27.23
N SER A 2 54.87 -55.88 -27.12
CA SER A 2 53.95 -55.54 -26.05
C SER A 2 52.67 -55.06 -26.71
N GLN A 3 51.64 -55.86 -26.66
CA GLN A 3 50.28 -55.55 -27.16
C GLN A 3 49.66 -54.57 -26.18
N ARG A 4 49.36 -53.33 -26.65
CA ARG A 4 48.47 -52.41 -26.02
C ARG A 4 47.04 -52.84 -26.38
N SER A 5 46.31 -53.36 -25.40
CA SER A 5 44.85 -53.53 -25.48
C SER A 5 44.20 -52.16 -25.49
N GLY A 6 43.73 -51.73 -26.64
CA GLY A 6 42.87 -50.57 -26.81
C GLY A 6 41.50 -50.87 -26.18
N SER A 7 41.09 -50.04 -25.24
CA SER A 7 39.68 -50.02 -24.77
C SER A 7 38.75 -49.70 -25.96
N PRO A 8 37.60 -50.32 -26.06
CA PRO A 8 36.63 -49.97 -27.12
C PRO A 8 36.14 -48.53 -26.87
N HIS A 9 36.39 -47.69 -27.87
CA HIS A 9 35.79 -46.36 -27.98
C HIS A 9 34.27 -46.60 -28.12
N GLU A 10 33.50 -46.37 -27.06
CA GLU A 10 32.04 -46.32 -27.14
C GLU A 10 31.67 -45.28 -28.19
N ALA A 11 30.95 -45.72 -29.22
CA ALA A 11 30.41 -44.83 -30.23
C ALA A 11 29.51 -43.80 -29.54
N PRO A 12 29.48 -42.49 -29.98
CA PRO A 12 28.60 -41.52 -29.37
C PRO A 12 27.16 -42.00 -29.47
N GLU A 13 26.45 -42.10 -28.33
CA GLU A 13 25.04 -42.47 -28.26
C GLU A 13 24.21 -41.64 -29.26
N SER A 14 23.34 -42.29 -30.00
CA SER A 14 22.46 -41.58 -30.93
C SER A 14 21.45 -40.74 -30.15
N SER A 15 20.97 -39.64 -30.75
CA SER A 15 19.95 -38.78 -30.11
C SER A 15 18.66 -39.58 -29.80
N GLU A 16 18.42 -40.68 -30.48
CA GLU A 16 17.27 -41.56 -30.28
C GLU A 16 17.49 -42.49 -29.08
N ASP A 17 18.69 -43.05 -28.93
CA ASP A 17 19.08 -43.88 -27.78
C ASP A 17 18.98 -43.08 -26.46
N ILE A 18 19.42 -41.81 -26.47
CA ILE A 18 19.31 -40.92 -25.31
C ILE A 18 17.84 -40.69 -24.94
N ARG A 19 16.94 -40.48 -25.90
CA ARG A 19 15.51 -40.31 -25.63
C ARG A 19 14.87 -41.56 -25.06
N GLU A 20 15.18 -42.75 -25.62
CA GLU A 20 14.66 -43.98 -25.08
C GLU A 20 15.14 -44.27 -23.67
N GLN A 21 16.41 -44.00 -23.36
CA GLN A 21 16.93 -44.10 -22.01
C GLN A 21 16.21 -43.10 -21.07
N ALA A 22 15.98 -41.85 -21.50
CA ALA A 22 15.25 -40.87 -20.77
C ALA A 22 13.80 -41.32 -20.45
N VAL A 23 13.08 -41.89 -21.42
CA VAL A 23 11.74 -42.45 -21.21
C VAL A 23 11.77 -43.56 -20.17
N ARG A 24 12.75 -44.49 -20.26
CA ARG A 24 12.93 -45.57 -19.26
C ARG A 24 13.24 -45.02 -17.86
N LEU A 25 14.01 -43.93 -17.78
CA LEU A 25 14.34 -43.27 -16.50
C LEU A 25 13.11 -42.66 -15.86
N VAL A 26 12.30 -41.84 -16.59
CA VAL A 26 11.10 -41.23 -16.06
C VAL A 26 10.02 -42.24 -15.67
N ALA A 27 9.89 -43.37 -16.37
CA ALA A 27 8.98 -44.46 -16.04
C ALA A 27 9.22 -45.03 -14.62
N ARG A 28 10.46 -44.97 -14.13
CA ARG A 28 10.80 -45.37 -12.74
C ARG A 28 10.26 -44.43 -11.68
N LEU A 29 9.91 -43.19 -12.04
CA LEU A 29 9.36 -42.20 -11.13
C LEU A 29 7.82 -42.25 -11.04
N GLU A 30 7.12 -42.78 -12.03
CA GLU A 30 5.66 -42.86 -12.06
C GLU A 30 5.04 -43.46 -10.78
N PRO A 31 5.51 -44.59 -10.21
CA PRO A 31 4.97 -45.14 -9.00
C PRO A 31 5.20 -44.27 -7.77
N ARG A 32 6.14 -43.33 -7.85
CA ARG A 32 6.57 -42.45 -6.74
C ARG A 32 5.94 -41.08 -6.75
N ILE A 33 5.07 -40.75 -7.72
CA ILE A 33 4.49 -39.39 -7.88
C ILE A 33 3.85 -38.89 -6.59
N ASN A 34 3.06 -39.72 -5.89
CA ASN A 34 2.42 -39.34 -4.64
C ASN A 34 3.44 -39.10 -3.51
N GLN A 35 4.50 -39.87 -3.44
CA GLN A 35 5.59 -39.68 -2.48
C GLN A 35 6.35 -38.37 -2.76
N LEU A 36 6.68 -38.13 -4.03
CA LEU A 36 7.37 -36.88 -4.44
C LEU A 36 6.52 -35.65 -4.17
N ALA A 37 5.22 -35.70 -4.45
CA ALA A 37 4.32 -34.59 -4.14
C ALA A 37 4.25 -34.26 -2.65
N ARG A 38 4.25 -35.28 -1.76
CA ARG A 38 4.33 -35.07 -0.31
C ARG A 38 5.66 -34.42 0.09
N LEU A 39 6.77 -34.89 -0.49
CA LEU A 39 8.08 -34.31 -0.23
C LEU A 39 8.17 -32.86 -0.69
N VAL A 40 7.51 -32.49 -1.80
CA VAL A 40 7.41 -31.10 -2.25
C VAL A 40 6.73 -30.24 -1.19
N VAL A 41 5.56 -30.66 -0.68
CA VAL A 41 4.82 -29.92 0.35
C VAL A 41 5.65 -29.78 1.63
N GLU A 42 6.32 -30.86 2.06
CA GLU A 42 7.20 -30.83 3.24
C GLU A 42 8.34 -29.83 3.08
N ARG A 43 9.03 -29.83 1.94
CA ARG A 43 10.08 -28.85 1.65
C ARG A 43 9.54 -27.44 1.51
N GLN A 44 8.35 -27.24 0.92
CA GLN A 44 7.71 -25.92 0.84
C GLN A 44 7.43 -25.35 2.23
N ARG A 45 6.93 -26.15 3.18
CA ARG A 45 6.75 -25.72 4.58
C ARG A 45 8.05 -25.25 5.22
N ALA A 46 9.15 -25.92 4.93
CA ALA A 46 10.46 -25.59 5.51
C ALA A 46 11.14 -24.38 4.85
N GLN A 47 10.90 -24.13 3.55
CA GLN A 47 11.71 -23.21 2.77
C GLN A 47 10.96 -22.00 2.20
N VAL A 48 9.61 -22.06 2.08
CA VAL A 48 8.82 -20.95 1.53
C VAL A 48 8.34 -20.05 2.65
N PRO A 49 8.77 -18.76 2.69
CA PRO A 49 8.35 -17.85 3.73
C PRO A 49 6.83 -17.65 3.73
N GLY A 50 6.20 -17.83 4.90
CA GLY A 50 4.76 -17.62 5.07
C GLY A 50 3.88 -18.76 4.54
N PHE A 51 4.45 -19.88 4.12
CA PHE A 51 3.68 -21.05 3.71
C PHE A 51 2.83 -21.60 4.87
N ASP A 52 3.34 -21.54 6.08
CA ASP A 52 2.68 -21.90 7.34
C ASP A 52 1.48 -21.01 7.71
N ARG A 53 1.34 -19.85 7.07
CA ARG A 53 0.22 -18.91 7.27
C ARG A 53 -0.91 -19.09 6.28
N LEU A 54 -0.72 -19.94 5.27
CA LEU A 54 -1.78 -20.26 4.33
C LEU A 54 -2.83 -21.15 5.01
N PRO A 55 -4.10 -21.13 4.59
CA PRO A 55 -5.12 -22.06 5.04
C PRO A 55 -4.70 -23.53 4.84
N ASP A 56 -5.12 -24.42 5.75
CA ASP A 56 -4.72 -25.83 5.75
C ASP A 56 -5.07 -26.57 4.45
N ASP A 57 -6.21 -26.25 3.85
CA ASP A 57 -6.64 -26.78 2.55
C ASP A 57 -5.68 -26.39 1.42
N LEU A 58 -5.14 -25.19 1.44
CA LEU A 58 -4.10 -24.72 0.51
C LEU A 58 -2.77 -25.43 0.73
N GLN A 59 -2.36 -25.59 1.99
CA GLN A 59 -1.09 -26.23 2.33
C GLN A 59 -1.07 -27.71 1.98
N ASP A 60 -2.15 -28.45 2.28
CA ASP A 60 -2.16 -29.91 2.22
C ASP A 60 -2.76 -30.45 0.93
N LEU A 61 -3.91 -29.93 0.50
CA LEU A 61 -4.64 -30.48 -0.63
C LEU A 61 -4.21 -29.85 -1.95
N GLU A 62 -4.21 -28.53 -2.05
CA GLU A 62 -3.96 -27.86 -3.31
C GLU A 62 -2.47 -27.87 -3.68
N ALA A 63 -1.55 -27.64 -2.73
CA ALA A 63 -0.12 -27.71 -3.00
C ALA A 63 0.29 -29.11 -3.45
N ALA A 64 -0.20 -30.16 -2.77
CA ALA A 64 0.07 -31.55 -3.17
C ALA A 64 -0.58 -31.91 -4.52
N SER A 65 -1.78 -31.38 -4.80
CA SER A 65 -2.44 -31.58 -6.11
C SER A 65 -1.65 -30.91 -7.22
N THR A 66 -1.20 -29.66 -7.01
CA THR A 66 -0.37 -28.91 -7.97
C THR A 66 0.95 -29.60 -8.24
N ALA A 67 1.63 -30.07 -7.18
CA ALA A 67 2.88 -30.81 -7.31
C ALA A 67 2.68 -32.12 -8.10
N ARG A 68 1.63 -32.90 -7.80
CA ARG A 68 1.29 -34.10 -8.55
C ARG A 68 1.07 -33.83 -10.04
N GLN A 69 0.33 -32.76 -10.35
CA GLN A 69 0.04 -32.37 -11.73
C GLN A 69 1.33 -31.97 -12.45
N ALA A 70 2.16 -31.11 -11.88
CA ALA A 70 3.42 -30.70 -12.49
C ALA A 70 4.35 -31.88 -12.78
N ILE A 71 4.48 -32.83 -11.84
CA ILE A 71 5.29 -34.02 -12.04
C ILE A 71 4.72 -34.89 -13.17
N ARG A 72 3.41 -35.16 -13.19
CA ARG A 72 2.76 -35.95 -14.24
C ARG A 72 2.95 -35.32 -15.62
N ASP A 73 2.75 -34.01 -15.72
CA ASP A 73 2.88 -33.30 -17.00
C ASP A 73 4.31 -33.38 -17.53
N PHE A 74 5.31 -33.21 -16.67
CA PHE A 74 6.70 -33.41 -17.07
C PHE A 74 7.00 -34.83 -17.55
N LEU A 75 6.52 -35.86 -16.85
CA LEU A 75 6.73 -37.26 -17.25
C LEU A 75 6.03 -37.55 -18.57
N ARG A 76 4.76 -37.14 -18.73
CA ARG A 76 3.97 -37.37 -19.97
C ARG A 76 4.56 -36.61 -21.17
N CYS A 77 4.97 -35.35 -20.98
CA CYS A 77 5.65 -34.60 -22.04
C CYS A 77 6.98 -35.24 -22.44
N THR A 78 7.71 -35.84 -21.51
CA THR A 78 8.95 -36.56 -21.82
C THR A 78 8.70 -37.83 -22.64
N GLN A 79 7.59 -38.50 -22.39
CA GLN A 79 7.14 -39.68 -23.14
C GLN A 79 6.51 -39.32 -24.49
N GLY A 80 6.30 -38.05 -24.80
CA GLY A 80 5.61 -37.59 -26.02
C GLY A 80 4.09 -37.81 -26.01
N LEU A 81 3.49 -37.99 -24.81
CA LEU A 81 2.07 -38.30 -24.63
C LEU A 81 1.16 -37.11 -24.50
N ALA A 82 1.70 -35.94 -24.23
CA ALA A 82 0.94 -34.66 -24.09
C ALA A 82 1.85 -33.44 -24.21
N ASP A 83 1.27 -32.30 -24.56
CA ASP A 83 1.83 -30.98 -24.28
C ASP A 83 1.50 -30.56 -22.82
N ALA A 84 2.33 -29.73 -22.20
CA ALA A 84 2.10 -29.30 -20.83
C ALA A 84 0.81 -28.49 -20.75
N GLU A 85 -0.11 -28.86 -19.86
CA GLU A 85 -1.34 -28.10 -19.58
C GLU A 85 -1.01 -26.86 -18.73
N ALA A 86 -0.47 -25.83 -19.36
CA ALA A 86 -0.07 -24.60 -18.71
C ALA A 86 -1.28 -23.81 -18.13
N GLU A 87 -2.49 -24.00 -18.67
CA GLU A 87 -3.69 -23.24 -18.28
C GLU A 87 -4.04 -23.41 -16.81
N VAL A 88 -3.98 -24.64 -16.28
CA VAL A 88 -4.26 -24.91 -14.86
C VAL A 88 -3.31 -24.15 -13.93
N PHE A 89 -2.04 -23.99 -14.31
CA PHE A 89 -1.06 -23.24 -13.51
C PHE A 89 -1.29 -21.73 -13.60
N ARG A 90 -1.74 -21.24 -14.76
CA ARG A 90 -2.10 -19.82 -14.98
C ARG A 90 -3.33 -19.43 -14.16
N GLU A 91 -4.41 -20.22 -14.22
CA GLU A 91 -5.63 -20.01 -13.42
C GLU A 91 -5.31 -19.97 -11.93
N ARG A 92 -4.53 -20.92 -11.44
CA ARG A 92 -4.10 -20.94 -10.04
C ARG A 92 -3.25 -19.74 -9.66
N ALA A 93 -2.37 -19.26 -10.56
CA ALA A 93 -1.55 -18.09 -10.29
C ALA A 93 -2.40 -16.82 -10.17
N ALA A 94 -3.39 -16.64 -11.05
CA ALA A 94 -4.34 -15.54 -10.96
C ALA A 94 -5.18 -15.61 -9.67
N GLN A 95 -5.63 -16.81 -9.29
CA GLN A 95 -6.34 -17.03 -8.02
C GLN A 95 -5.46 -16.69 -6.81
N ARG A 96 -4.17 -17.10 -6.79
CA ARG A 96 -3.24 -16.75 -5.70
C ARG A 96 -2.99 -15.26 -5.62
N ALA A 97 -2.98 -14.56 -6.75
CA ALA A 97 -2.92 -13.10 -6.77
C ALA A 97 -4.16 -12.49 -6.08
N ALA A 98 -5.35 -13.01 -6.39
CA ALA A 98 -6.60 -12.57 -5.78
C ALA A 98 -6.66 -12.86 -4.26
N GLU A 99 -6.07 -13.95 -3.81
CA GLU A 99 -5.98 -14.33 -2.40
C GLU A 99 -4.87 -13.58 -1.64
N GLY A 100 -4.07 -12.75 -2.33
CA GLY A 100 -2.99 -11.97 -1.71
C GLY A 100 -1.74 -12.78 -1.36
N VAL A 101 -1.57 -13.97 -1.91
CA VAL A 101 -0.35 -14.79 -1.73
C VAL A 101 0.82 -14.08 -2.42
N PRO A 102 1.94 -13.79 -1.73
CA PRO A 102 3.06 -13.08 -2.35
C PRO A 102 3.67 -13.82 -3.54
N LEU A 103 3.89 -13.12 -4.66
CA LEU A 103 4.47 -13.69 -5.89
C LEU A 103 5.79 -14.42 -5.63
N ILE A 104 6.65 -13.85 -4.77
CA ILE A 104 7.94 -14.47 -4.44
C ILE A 104 7.77 -15.83 -3.75
N GLY A 105 6.75 -15.99 -2.90
CA GLY A 105 6.42 -17.27 -2.26
C GLY A 105 5.91 -18.27 -3.28
N LEU A 106 5.07 -17.82 -4.23
CA LEU A 106 4.56 -18.67 -5.31
C LEU A 106 5.69 -19.16 -6.20
N ILE A 107 6.56 -18.28 -6.69
CA ILE A 107 7.73 -18.65 -7.53
C ILE A 107 8.64 -19.62 -6.76
N LYS A 108 8.93 -19.34 -5.49
CA LYS A 108 9.76 -20.23 -4.68
C LYS A 108 9.16 -21.61 -4.50
N SER A 109 7.84 -21.71 -4.38
CA SER A 109 7.13 -23.00 -4.33
C SER A 109 7.34 -23.84 -5.57
N TYR A 110 7.34 -23.26 -6.77
CA TYR A 110 7.65 -23.96 -8.01
C TYR A 110 9.11 -24.40 -8.08
N HIS A 111 10.06 -23.58 -7.66
CA HIS A 111 11.47 -23.94 -7.62
C HIS A 111 11.74 -25.09 -6.64
N VAL A 112 11.12 -25.09 -5.47
CA VAL A 112 11.22 -26.22 -4.51
C VAL A 112 10.69 -27.51 -5.13
N GLY A 113 9.57 -27.45 -5.87
CA GLY A 113 9.06 -28.60 -6.62
C GLY A 113 10.04 -29.09 -7.69
N ALA A 114 10.68 -28.16 -8.39
CA ALA A 114 11.69 -28.48 -9.42
C ALA A 114 12.94 -29.13 -8.82
N GLU A 115 13.42 -28.66 -7.66
CA GLU A 115 14.54 -29.29 -6.94
C GLU A 115 14.22 -30.74 -6.56
N VAL A 116 13.04 -30.99 -5.98
CA VAL A 116 12.60 -32.34 -5.61
C VAL A 116 12.57 -33.28 -6.80
N LEU A 117 12.06 -32.82 -7.94
CA LEU A 117 12.03 -33.65 -9.15
C LEU A 117 13.42 -33.86 -9.72
N THR A 118 14.29 -32.87 -9.71
CA THR A 118 15.70 -33.02 -10.13
C THR A 118 16.44 -34.03 -9.27
N ASP A 119 16.33 -33.96 -7.95
CA ASP A 119 16.90 -34.89 -6.99
C ASP A 119 16.40 -36.32 -7.28
N ALA A 120 15.09 -36.49 -7.58
CA ALA A 120 14.49 -37.76 -7.89
C ALA A 120 15.00 -38.32 -9.19
N LEU A 121 15.20 -37.50 -10.23
CA LEU A 121 15.80 -37.90 -11.50
C LEU A 121 17.26 -38.39 -11.30
N CYS A 122 18.05 -37.64 -10.56
CA CYS A 122 19.42 -38.03 -10.24
C CYS A 122 19.48 -39.35 -9.46
N ALA A 123 18.60 -39.53 -8.47
CA ALA A 123 18.53 -40.77 -7.69
C ALA A 123 18.02 -42.00 -8.47
N ALA A 124 17.25 -41.78 -9.54
CA ALA A 124 16.71 -42.83 -10.37
C ALA A 124 17.64 -43.26 -11.53
N ALA A 125 18.65 -42.43 -11.85
CA ALA A 125 19.62 -42.71 -12.89
C ALA A 125 20.53 -43.88 -12.51
N ARG A 126 20.89 -44.69 -13.50
CA ARG A 126 21.81 -45.84 -13.37
C ARG A 126 23.12 -45.52 -14.07
N SER A 127 24.15 -46.34 -13.80
CA SER A 127 25.42 -46.22 -14.50
C SER A 127 25.23 -46.37 -16.02
N GLY A 128 25.80 -45.45 -16.80
CA GLY A 128 25.66 -45.37 -18.26
C GLY A 128 24.44 -44.58 -18.75
N GLU A 129 23.62 -43.98 -17.87
CA GLU A 129 22.48 -43.14 -18.25
C GLU A 129 22.78 -41.64 -18.12
N ASP A 130 24.04 -41.23 -18.02
CA ASP A 130 24.45 -39.82 -17.72
C ASP A 130 23.99 -38.87 -18.84
N ALA A 131 24.06 -39.27 -20.09
CA ALA A 131 23.60 -38.47 -21.23
C ALA A 131 22.08 -38.24 -21.19
N ALA A 132 21.30 -39.29 -20.87
CA ALA A 132 19.85 -39.22 -20.71
C ALA A 132 19.44 -38.37 -19.51
N LEU A 133 20.15 -38.51 -18.39
CA LEU A 133 19.94 -37.65 -17.19
C LEU A 133 20.19 -36.17 -17.52
N LEU A 134 21.32 -35.84 -18.17
CA LEU A 134 21.61 -34.46 -18.55
C LEU A 134 20.57 -33.90 -19.54
N TRP A 135 20.10 -34.71 -20.46
CA TRP A 135 19.04 -34.34 -21.39
C TRP A 135 17.73 -34.02 -20.63
N LEU A 136 17.35 -34.86 -19.65
CA LEU A 136 16.17 -34.67 -18.78
C LEU A 136 16.30 -33.43 -17.93
N VAL A 137 17.42 -33.20 -17.26
CA VAL A 137 17.66 -32.01 -16.42
C VAL A 137 17.57 -30.74 -17.25
N ARG A 138 18.16 -30.68 -18.44
CA ARG A 138 18.05 -29.54 -19.35
C ARG A 138 16.61 -29.33 -19.82
N ARG A 139 15.86 -30.38 -20.12
CA ARG A 139 14.45 -30.30 -20.48
C ARG A 139 13.61 -29.81 -19.32
N HIS A 140 13.85 -30.34 -18.13
CA HIS A 140 13.17 -29.92 -16.90
C HIS A 140 13.41 -28.44 -16.59
N PHE A 141 14.66 -28.00 -16.68
CA PHE A 141 15.00 -26.59 -16.47
C PHE A 141 14.25 -25.64 -17.44
N ARG A 142 14.17 -26.02 -18.73
CA ARG A 142 13.39 -25.24 -19.71
C ARG A 142 11.90 -25.22 -19.37
N ALA A 143 11.34 -26.36 -18.98
CA ALA A 143 9.93 -26.46 -18.60
C ALA A 143 9.61 -25.60 -17.36
N VAL A 144 10.48 -25.60 -16.35
CA VAL A 144 10.34 -24.78 -15.14
C VAL A 144 10.40 -23.30 -15.48
N ASN A 145 11.37 -22.86 -16.31
CA ASN A 145 11.47 -21.47 -16.73
C ASN A 145 10.21 -21.01 -17.48
N ALA A 146 9.74 -21.78 -18.46
CA ALA A 146 8.52 -21.47 -19.19
C ALA A 146 7.29 -21.41 -18.27
N MET A 147 7.19 -22.32 -17.30
CA MET A 147 6.11 -22.31 -16.30
C MET A 147 6.20 -21.06 -15.41
N VAL A 148 7.38 -20.70 -14.90
CA VAL A 148 7.58 -19.51 -14.06
C VAL A 148 7.23 -18.24 -14.82
N GLU A 149 7.58 -18.12 -16.10
CA GLU A 149 7.19 -16.98 -16.95
C GLU A 149 5.66 -16.88 -17.04
N GLN A 150 4.96 -17.95 -17.39
CA GLN A 150 3.50 -17.98 -17.55
C GLN A 150 2.77 -17.72 -16.22
N VAL A 151 3.24 -18.34 -15.14
CA VAL A 151 2.69 -18.13 -13.79
C VAL A 151 2.88 -16.67 -13.35
N THR A 152 4.04 -16.09 -13.61
CA THR A 152 4.33 -14.69 -13.28
C THR A 152 3.43 -13.74 -14.07
N GLU A 153 3.27 -13.96 -15.36
CA GLU A 153 2.38 -13.17 -16.22
C GLU A 153 0.92 -13.25 -15.73
N ALA A 154 0.39 -14.45 -15.52
CA ALA A 154 -0.97 -14.66 -15.06
C ALA A 154 -1.23 -14.07 -13.67
N TYR A 155 -0.24 -14.17 -12.76
CA TYR A 155 -0.30 -13.54 -11.45
C TYR A 155 -0.36 -12.02 -11.55
N LEU A 156 0.49 -11.40 -12.38
CA LEU A 156 0.52 -9.94 -12.56
C LEU A 156 -0.77 -9.41 -13.19
N LEU A 157 -1.34 -10.13 -14.16
CA LEU A 157 -2.63 -9.79 -14.76
C LEU A 157 -3.76 -9.89 -13.72
N GLY A 158 -3.84 -10.98 -12.97
CA GLY A 158 -4.83 -11.15 -11.90
C GLY A 158 -4.72 -10.08 -10.81
N ALA A 159 -3.50 -9.71 -10.41
CA ALA A 159 -3.27 -8.63 -9.46
C ALA A 159 -3.68 -7.26 -10.02
N ALA A 160 -3.45 -6.99 -11.31
CA ALA A 160 -3.87 -5.75 -11.97
C ALA A 160 -5.40 -5.64 -12.07
N ASP A 161 -6.08 -6.72 -12.42
CA ASP A 161 -7.54 -6.79 -12.48
C ASP A 161 -8.17 -6.55 -11.09
N GLN A 162 -7.60 -7.15 -10.06
CA GLN A 162 -8.07 -6.94 -8.69
C GLN A 162 -7.85 -5.50 -8.22
N GLN A 163 -6.71 -4.88 -8.56
CA GLN A 163 -6.49 -3.47 -8.28
C GLN A 163 -7.47 -2.57 -9.04
N ALA A 164 -7.81 -2.91 -10.29
CA ALA A 164 -8.81 -2.18 -11.07
C ALA A 164 -10.21 -2.30 -10.45
N ALA A 165 -10.63 -3.52 -10.08
CA ALA A 165 -11.88 -3.78 -9.38
C ALA A 165 -11.95 -3.06 -8.02
N GLY A 166 -10.87 -3.08 -7.24
CA GLY A 166 -10.76 -2.34 -5.98
C GLY A 166 -10.88 -0.83 -6.16
N ARG A 167 -10.29 -0.26 -7.21
CA ARG A 167 -10.43 1.17 -7.55
C ARG A 167 -11.86 1.51 -7.97
N GLU A 168 -12.52 0.66 -8.75
CA GLU A 168 -13.91 0.86 -9.15
C GLU A 168 -14.83 0.82 -7.95
N LEU A 169 -14.67 -0.12 -7.02
CA LEU A 169 -15.41 -0.17 -5.77
C LEU A 169 -15.15 1.06 -4.89
N ALA A 170 -13.89 1.50 -4.74
CA ALA A 170 -13.55 2.72 -4.00
C ALA A 170 -14.24 3.95 -4.61
N ALA A 171 -14.23 4.06 -5.94
CA ALA A 171 -14.90 5.15 -6.66
C ALA A 171 -16.42 5.11 -6.47
N ALA A 172 -17.05 3.95 -6.53
CA ALA A 172 -18.48 3.77 -6.28
C ALA A 172 -18.86 4.15 -4.84
N LEU A 173 -18.05 3.71 -3.85
CA LEU A 173 -18.23 4.08 -2.44
C LEU A 173 -18.12 5.59 -2.22
N ILE A 174 -17.09 6.23 -2.78
CA ILE A 174 -16.84 7.68 -2.61
C ILE A 174 -17.92 8.52 -3.30
N ARG A 175 -18.45 8.07 -4.46
CA ARG A 175 -19.53 8.77 -5.16
C ARG A 175 -20.93 8.42 -4.64
N GLY A 176 -21.08 7.30 -3.94
CA GLY A 176 -22.37 6.76 -3.53
C GLY A 176 -23.13 6.04 -4.67
N ASP A 177 -22.41 5.58 -5.71
CA ASP A 177 -22.98 4.99 -6.93
C ASP A 177 -23.07 3.46 -6.82
N ALA A 178 -24.12 2.95 -6.18
CA ALA A 178 -24.45 1.52 -6.10
C ALA A 178 -23.26 0.60 -5.75
N PRO A 179 -22.51 0.83 -4.65
CA PRO A 179 -21.31 0.06 -4.32
C PRO A 179 -21.58 -1.43 -4.12
N GLN A 180 -22.81 -1.81 -3.76
CA GLN A 180 -23.25 -3.21 -3.62
C GLN A 180 -23.21 -3.96 -4.96
N GLU A 181 -23.62 -3.32 -6.05
CA GLU A 181 -23.61 -3.92 -7.39
C GLU A 181 -22.18 -4.10 -7.90
N VAL A 182 -21.32 -3.10 -7.64
CA VAL A 182 -19.89 -3.17 -8.01
C VAL A 182 -19.19 -4.28 -7.21
N ALA A 183 -19.41 -4.34 -5.89
CA ALA A 183 -18.86 -5.38 -5.04
C ALA A 183 -19.28 -6.79 -5.51
N ALA A 184 -20.58 -6.98 -5.80
CA ALA A 184 -21.13 -8.24 -6.30
C ALA A 184 -20.55 -8.64 -7.66
N ARG A 185 -20.37 -7.68 -8.59
CA ARG A 185 -19.82 -7.92 -9.94
C ARG A 185 -18.41 -8.48 -9.88
N TYR A 186 -17.57 -8.00 -8.97
CA TYR A 186 -16.18 -8.41 -8.86
C TYR A 186 -15.90 -9.41 -7.73
N GLY A 187 -16.95 -9.87 -7.01
CA GLY A 187 -16.78 -10.77 -5.87
C GLY A 187 -15.98 -10.15 -4.71
N LEU A 188 -15.94 -8.82 -4.61
CA LEU A 188 -15.22 -8.12 -3.55
C LEU A 188 -16.07 -8.03 -2.27
N PRO A 189 -15.47 -8.16 -1.08
CA PRO A 189 -16.19 -7.95 0.16
C PRO A 189 -16.56 -6.47 0.32
N LEU A 190 -17.83 -6.21 0.65
CA LEU A 190 -18.29 -4.90 1.07
C LEU A 190 -18.29 -4.87 2.60
N GLU A 191 -17.45 -4.03 3.18
CA GLU A 191 -17.36 -3.91 4.63
C GLU A 191 -18.56 -3.16 5.21
N PRO A 192 -18.96 -3.46 6.46
CA PRO A 192 -20.10 -2.77 7.10
C PRO A 192 -19.86 -1.27 7.29
N GLY A 193 -18.57 -0.84 7.40
CA GLY A 193 -18.19 0.55 7.50
C GLY A 193 -16.69 0.74 7.25
N TYR A 194 -16.27 2.00 7.14
CA TYR A 194 -14.92 2.36 6.72
C TYR A 194 -14.33 3.52 7.53
N LEU A 195 -13.02 3.43 7.79
CA LEU A 195 -12.22 4.61 8.07
C LEU A 195 -11.74 5.17 6.73
N VAL A 196 -12.15 6.38 6.41
CA VAL A 196 -11.77 7.07 5.18
C VAL A 196 -10.63 8.02 5.45
N LEU A 197 -9.52 7.84 4.75
CA LEU A 197 -8.36 8.73 4.77
C LEU A 197 -8.30 9.50 3.45
N SER A 198 -8.10 10.81 3.52
CA SER A 198 -7.70 11.63 2.35
C SER A 198 -6.25 12.02 2.54
N VAL A 199 -5.36 11.57 1.65
CA VAL A 199 -3.91 11.71 1.75
C VAL A 199 -3.43 12.72 0.72
N ARG A 200 -2.60 13.69 1.15
CA ARG A 200 -1.96 14.66 0.26
C ARG A 200 -0.55 15.00 0.71
N SER A 201 0.24 15.59 -0.18
CA SER A 201 1.51 16.21 0.17
C SER A 201 1.30 17.60 0.82
N PRO A 202 2.10 18.00 1.81
CA PRO A 202 2.10 19.37 2.33
C PRO A 202 2.53 20.40 1.30
N THR A 203 3.23 20.00 0.25
CA THR A 203 3.63 20.86 -0.86
C THR A 203 3.02 20.36 -2.17
N PRO A 204 2.67 21.26 -3.12
CA PRO A 204 2.20 20.86 -4.44
C PRO A 204 3.20 19.91 -5.09
N GLN A 205 2.70 18.88 -5.72
CA GLN A 205 3.49 17.88 -6.43
C GLN A 205 2.87 17.60 -7.80
N GLU A 206 3.72 17.14 -8.70
CA GLU A 206 3.26 16.56 -9.96
C GLU A 206 2.33 15.35 -9.68
N PRO A 207 1.30 15.11 -10.50
CA PRO A 207 0.32 14.04 -10.29
C PRO A 207 0.94 12.65 -10.11
N VAL A 208 2.09 12.41 -10.76
CA VAL A 208 2.84 11.14 -10.62
C VAL A 208 3.42 11.00 -9.21
N ALA A 209 3.97 12.09 -8.66
CA ALA A 209 4.55 12.09 -7.32
C ALA A 209 3.46 11.96 -6.24
N ALA A 210 2.29 12.58 -6.43
CA ALA A 210 1.14 12.45 -5.56
C ALA A 210 0.60 11.02 -5.51
N ARG A 211 0.44 10.36 -6.67
CA ARG A 211 0.07 8.94 -6.74
C ARG A 211 1.10 8.02 -6.09
N ARG A 212 2.39 8.32 -6.26
CA ARG A 212 3.47 7.57 -5.61
C ARG A 212 3.41 7.68 -4.09
N LEU A 213 3.09 8.87 -3.55
CA LEU A 213 2.87 9.07 -2.13
C LEU A 213 1.71 8.20 -1.62
N LEU A 214 0.58 8.21 -2.31
CA LEU A 214 -0.58 7.37 -1.96
C LEU A 214 -0.22 5.88 -1.94
N HIS A 215 0.51 5.39 -2.95
CA HIS A 215 0.98 4.01 -2.99
C HIS A 215 1.93 3.67 -1.82
N GLN A 216 2.82 4.58 -1.44
CA GLN A 216 3.71 4.38 -0.30
C GLN A 216 2.94 4.29 1.02
N VAL A 217 1.93 5.16 1.20
CA VAL A 217 1.02 5.13 2.36
C VAL A 217 0.23 3.82 2.37
N LEU A 218 -0.40 3.46 1.25
CA LEU A 218 -1.18 2.23 1.12
C LEU A 218 -0.33 0.98 1.44
N GLY A 219 0.87 0.88 0.90
CA GLY A 219 1.79 -0.23 1.14
C GLY A 219 2.15 -0.43 2.62
N ARG A 220 2.15 0.65 3.41
CA ARG A 220 2.36 0.57 4.86
C ARG A 220 1.12 0.18 5.64
N LEU A 221 -0.05 0.53 5.13
CA LEU A 221 -1.34 0.23 5.76
C LEU A 221 -1.88 -1.16 5.37
N ALA A 222 -1.45 -1.70 4.23
CA ALA A 222 -1.91 -2.99 3.72
C ALA A 222 -1.76 -4.15 4.73
N PRO A 223 -0.66 -4.30 5.49
CA PRO A 223 -0.53 -5.37 6.48
C PRO A 223 -1.57 -5.28 7.60
N THR A 224 -1.92 -4.05 8.05
CA THR A 224 -2.90 -3.84 9.12
C THR A 224 -4.35 -4.02 8.67
N ALA A 225 -4.60 -3.85 7.37
CA ALA A 225 -5.93 -4.00 6.77
C ALA A 225 -6.17 -5.40 6.18
N ALA A 226 -5.25 -6.35 6.40
CA ALA A 226 -5.33 -7.72 5.87
C ALA A 226 -5.62 -7.77 4.35
N GLY A 227 -5.06 -6.84 3.59
CA GLY A 227 -5.26 -6.77 2.12
C GLY A 227 -6.61 -6.18 1.66
N ARG A 228 -7.49 -5.78 2.60
CA ARG A 228 -8.84 -5.25 2.29
C ARG A 228 -8.92 -3.73 2.15
N ALA A 229 -7.78 -3.04 2.15
CA ALA A 229 -7.72 -1.60 1.92
C ALA A 229 -8.03 -1.28 0.46
N LEU A 230 -8.97 -0.36 0.24
CA LEU A 230 -9.28 0.17 -1.08
C LEU A 230 -8.61 1.54 -1.26
N SER A 231 -8.26 1.92 -2.48
CA SER A 231 -7.69 3.24 -2.75
C SER A 231 -8.20 3.82 -4.06
N LEU A 232 -8.40 5.14 -4.06
CA LEU A 232 -8.73 5.92 -5.25
C LEU A 232 -7.75 7.08 -5.38
N PRO A 233 -6.77 7.00 -6.29
CA PRO A 233 -5.85 8.10 -6.58
C PRO A 233 -6.56 9.28 -7.21
N ASP A 234 -6.09 10.50 -6.86
CA ASP A 234 -6.44 11.76 -7.52
C ASP A 234 -5.20 12.59 -7.85
N GLU A 235 -5.37 13.83 -8.28
CA GLU A 235 -4.27 14.74 -8.66
C GLU A 235 -3.40 15.18 -7.47
N GLN A 236 -3.95 15.19 -6.25
CA GLN A 236 -3.27 15.66 -5.04
C GLN A 236 -2.72 14.53 -4.17
N GLY A 237 -3.11 13.30 -4.44
CA GLY A 237 -2.78 12.09 -3.69
C GLY A 237 -3.90 11.08 -3.80
N GLY A 238 -4.99 11.24 -3.03
CA GLY A 238 -6.19 10.43 -3.14
C GLY A 238 -6.77 9.96 -1.82
N HIS A 239 -7.68 9.00 -1.93
CA HIS A 239 -8.37 8.42 -0.79
C HIS A 239 -7.94 6.98 -0.53
N ILE A 240 -7.92 6.60 0.74
CA ILE A 240 -7.76 5.21 1.20
C ILE A 240 -8.95 4.89 2.10
N LEU A 241 -9.62 3.78 1.84
CA LEU A 241 -10.72 3.26 2.64
C LEU A 241 -10.24 2.00 3.34
N LEU A 242 -10.28 2.01 4.66
CA LEU A 242 -9.88 0.90 5.51
C LEU A 242 -11.11 0.33 6.21
N PRO A 243 -11.27 -1.00 6.32
CA PRO A 243 -12.36 -1.58 7.09
C PRO A 243 -12.40 -1.06 8.52
N LEU A 244 -13.60 -0.83 9.09
CA LEU A 244 -13.75 -0.57 10.52
C LEU A 244 -13.20 -1.77 11.32
N GLY A 245 -12.50 -1.48 12.42
CA GLY A 245 -11.80 -2.51 13.19
C GLY A 245 -10.32 -2.67 12.84
N THR A 246 -9.83 -2.01 11.79
CA THR A 246 -8.38 -1.87 11.56
C THR A 246 -7.75 -1.10 12.74
N PRO A 247 -6.67 -1.60 13.38
CA PRO A 247 -6.05 -0.96 14.55
C PRO A 247 -5.59 0.47 14.26
N HIS A 248 -6.25 1.46 14.87
CA HIS A 248 -6.01 2.88 14.57
C HIS A 248 -4.67 3.40 15.10
N ALA A 249 -4.18 2.87 16.22
CA ALA A 249 -2.91 3.27 16.81
C ALA A 249 -1.73 3.03 15.86
N ASP A 250 -1.78 1.93 15.11
CA ASP A 250 -0.76 1.58 14.13
C ASP A 250 -0.81 2.49 12.90
N LEU A 251 -1.99 2.98 12.52
CA LEU A 251 -2.16 3.91 11.40
C LEU A 251 -1.43 5.24 11.65
N VAL A 252 -1.62 5.83 12.82
CA VAL A 252 -0.96 7.10 13.19
C VAL A 252 0.55 6.91 13.16
N ARG A 253 1.07 5.84 13.77
CA ARG A 253 2.51 5.54 13.79
C ARG A 253 3.08 5.35 12.38
N HIS A 254 2.42 4.57 11.54
CA HIS A 254 2.88 4.29 10.18
C HIS A 254 2.87 5.52 9.26
N LEU A 255 1.97 6.47 9.50
CA LEU A 255 1.88 7.70 8.71
C LEU A 255 2.75 8.83 9.26
N SER A 256 3.07 8.83 10.57
CA SER A 256 3.90 9.85 11.20
C SER A 256 5.39 9.56 11.11
N THR A 257 5.80 8.28 10.98
CA THR A 257 7.21 7.87 10.99
C THR A 257 7.57 7.09 9.72
N GLY A 258 8.72 7.48 9.14
CA GLY A 258 9.38 6.67 8.11
C GLY A 258 8.79 6.75 6.69
N LEU A 259 7.87 7.66 6.39
CA LEU A 259 7.59 8.00 5.00
C LEU A 259 8.80 8.73 4.41
N PRO A 260 9.23 8.40 3.18
CA PRO A 260 10.35 9.10 2.53
C PRO A 260 10.03 10.57 2.24
N ARG A 261 8.75 10.94 2.28
CA ARG A 261 8.24 12.32 2.18
C ARG A 261 7.11 12.52 3.17
N PRO A 262 7.01 13.72 3.77
CA PRO A 262 5.92 14.03 4.69
C PRO A 262 4.56 13.96 3.97
N ALA A 263 3.57 13.39 4.65
CA ALA A 263 2.19 13.31 4.18
C ALA A 263 1.25 13.92 5.21
N ILE A 264 0.18 14.56 4.73
CA ILE A 264 -0.96 15.00 5.53
C ILE A 264 -2.13 14.08 5.19
N ALA A 265 -2.76 13.50 6.19
CA ALA A 265 -3.95 12.69 6.03
C ALA A 265 -5.09 13.26 6.90
N GLY A 266 -6.20 13.58 6.29
CA GLY A 266 -7.46 13.81 6.99
C GLY A 266 -8.19 12.49 7.18
N ALA A 267 -8.77 12.25 8.35
CA ALA A 267 -9.45 11.01 8.71
C ALA A 267 -10.89 11.26 9.13
N ALA A 268 -11.83 10.50 8.56
CA ALA A 268 -13.24 10.51 8.93
C ALA A 268 -13.82 9.10 8.94
N LEU A 269 -14.84 8.85 9.77
CA LEU A 269 -15.49 7.56 9.89
C LEU A 269 -16.78 7.53 9.09
N ALA A 270 -16.98 6.45 8.34
CA ALA A 270 -18.23 6.06 7.72
C ALA A 270 -18.73 4.81 8.46
N ALA A 271 -19.84 4.94 9.21
CA ALA A 271 -20.40 3.82 9.96
C ALA A 271 -21.02 2.77 9.01
N THR A 272 -21.49 3.22 7.85
CA THR A 272 -22.06 2.39 6.79
C THR A 272 -21.46 2.76 5.43
N PRO A 273 -21.56 1.91 4.40
CA PRO A 273 -21.13 2.25 3.05
C PRO A 273 -21.81 3.52 2.47
N GLN A 274 -23.04 3.81 2.90
CA GLN A 274 -23.79 5.00 2.50
C GLN A 274 -23.22 6.30 3.07
N ASP A 275 -22.48 6.23 4.18
CA ASP A 275 -21.84 7.39 4.81
C ASP A 275 -20.50 7.73 4.18
N VAL A 276 -19.95 6.84 3.32
CA VAL A 276 -18.61 7.03 2.73
C VAL A 276 -18.48 8.33 1.94
N PRO A 277 -19.46 8.78 1.12
CA PRO A 277 -19.35 10.05 0.39
C PRO A 277 -19.15 11.25 1.32
N ALA A 278 -19.93 11.33 2.40
CA ALA A 278 -19.83 12.40 3.39
C ALA A 278 -18.51 12.34 4.17
N ALA A 279 -18.07 11.13 4.55
CA ALA A 279 -16.79 10.91 5.23
C ALA A 279 -15.59 11.25 4.32
N ALA A 280 -15.65 10.94 3.03
CA ALA A 280 -14.59 11.27 2.07
C ALA A 280 -14.45 12.79 1.90
N GLU A 281 -15.56 13.50 1.76
CA GLU A 281 -15.56 14.96 1.70
C GLU A 281 -15.04 15.58 3.01
N GLN A 282 -15.45 15.05 4.16
CA GLN A 282 -14.95 15.49 5.46
C GLN A 282 -13.44 15.27 5.60
N ALA A 283 -12.95 14.07 5.27
CA ALA A 283 -11.53 13.74 5.31
C ALA A 283 -10.71 14.63 4.37
N ARG A 284 -11.22 14.91 3.15
CA ARG A 284 -10.60 15.81 2.19
C ARG A 284 -10.48 17.24 2.74
N ARG A 285 -11.54 17.77 3.36
CA ARG A 285 -11.52 19.09 3.98
C ARG A 285 -10.58 19.16 5.16
N ILE A 286 -10.53 18.12 6.02
CA ILE A 286 -9.58 18.04 7.13
C ILE A 286 -8.15 18.07 6.58
N ALA A 287 -7.83 17.24 5.57
CA ALA A 287 -6.52 17.20 4.95
C ALA A 287 -6.14 18.58 4.35
N ALA A 288 -7.08 19.27 3.71
CA ALA A 288 -6.85 20.60 3.13
C ALA A 288 -6.50 21.68 4.18
N ILE A 289 -7.04 21.56 5.38
CA ILE A 289 -6.88 22.52 6.49
C ILE A 289 -5.65 22.22 7.33
N ALA A 290 -5.35 20.96 7.57
CA ALA A 290 -4.24 20.51 8.40
C ALA A 290 -2.90 21.02 7.85
N ARG A 291 -2.00 21.46 8.75
CA ARG A 291 -0.73 22.13 8.39
C ARG A 291 0.49 21.25 8.59
N THR A 292 0.41 20.34 9.54
CA THR A 292 1.54 19.48 9.92
C THR A 292 1.39 18.10 9.29
N PRO A 293 2.51 17.46 8.93
CA PRO A 293 2.49 16.05 8.52
C PRO A 293 1.88 15.18 9.62
N GLY A 294 1.12 14.18 9.21
CA GLY A 294 0.46 13.24 10.13
C GLY A 294 -1.00 12.99 9.79
N VAL A 295 -1.69 12.30 10.70
CA VAL A 295 -3.13 12.02 10.59
C VAL A 295 -3.91 13.00 11.46
N HIS A 296 -4.86 13.69 10.85
CA HIS A 296 -5.71 14.68 11.50
C HIS A 296 -7.17 14.25 11.47
N ARG A 297 -7.86 14.42 12.58
CA ARG A 297 -9.30 14.23 12.72
C ARG A 297 -9.99 15.59 12.80
N LEU A 298 -11.31 15.59 12.70
CA LEU A 298 -12.09 16.82 12.82
C LEU A 298 -11.77 17.61 14.11
N GLN A 299 -11.62 16.92 15.25
CA GLN A 299 -11.30 17.54 16.53
C GLN A 299 -9.97 18.31 16.54
N ASP A 300 -8.99 17.86 15.73
CA ASP A 300 -7.65 18.46 15.68
C ASP A 300 -7.63 19.78 14.89
N VAL A 301 -8.65 20.01 14.05
CA VAL A 301 -8.80 21.18 13.17
C VAL A 301 -10.18 21.82 13.28
N LEU A 302 -10.87 21.61 14.40
CA LEU A 302 -12.30 21.94 14.55
C LEU A 302 -12.62 23.41 14.25
N LEU A 303 -11.83 24.33 14.81
CA LEU A 303 -12.02 25.77 14.60
C LEU A 303 -11.80 26.14 13.14
N ASP A 304 -10.68 25.75 12.58
CA ASP A 304 -10.32 26.03 11.19
C ASP A 304 -11.32 25.41 10.22
N TYR A 305 -11.85 24.21 10.56
CA TYR A 305 -12.89 23.54 9.78
C TYR A 305 -14.20 24.32 9.73
N HIS A 306 -14.63 24.88 10.88
CA HIS A 306 -15.82 25.72 10.94
C HIS A 306 -15.65 27.03 10.19
N LEU A 307 -14.51 27.71 10.38
CA LEU A 307 -14.18 28.94 9.67
C LEU A 307 -14.17 28.73 8.15
N ALA A 308 -13.54 27.66 7.67
CA ALA A 308 -13.52 27.32 6.25
C ALA A 308 -14.91 27.00 5.66
N GLY A 309 -15.84 26.55 6.50
CA GLY A 309 -17.22 26.23 6.10
C GLY A 309 -18.14 27.43 5.98
N SER A 310 -17.80 28.56 6.58
CA SER A 310 -18.66 29.75 6.67
C SER A 310 -18.39 30.70 5.49
N LYS A 311 -19.06 30.47 4.35
CA LYS A 311 -18.85 31.27 3.12
C LYS A 311 -19.22 32.75 3.29
N ASP A 312 -20.27 33.02 4.04
CA ASP A 312 -20.83 34.40 4.15
C ASP A 312 -19.97 35.36 4.98
N SER A 313 -19.31 34.85 6.04
CA SER A 313 -18.44 35.64 6.92
C SER A 313 -16.96 35.54 6.58
N ALA A 314 -16.55 34.56 5.76
CA ALA A 314 -15.14 34.34 5.46
C ALA A 314 -14.48 35.51 4.73
N ALA A 315 -15.20 36.14 3.81
CA ALA A 315 -14.72 37.29 3.07
C ALA A 315 -14.53 38.53 3.99
N GLU A 316 -15.49 38.80 4.86
CA GLU A 316 -15.43 39.90 5.80
C GLU A 316 -14.31 39.72 6.85
N LEU A 317 -14.19 38.51 7.41
CA LEU A 317 -13.11 38.21 8.34
C LEU A 317 -11.73 38.30 7.68
N SER A 318 -11.58 37.80 6.47
CA SER A 318 -10.32 37.91 5.73
C SER A 318 -9.96 39.37 5.42
N ALA A 319 -10.93 40.18 5.08
CA ALA A 319 -10.76 41.62 4.78
C ALA A 319 -10.25 42.45 5.99
N LEU A 320 -10.35 41.95 7.23
CA LEU A 320 -9.75 42.60 8.41
C LEU A 320 -8.22 42.79 8.28
N LEU A 321 -7.55 41.97 7.46
CA LEU A 321 -6.10 42.08 7.25
C LEU A 321 -5.74 43.06 6.11
N ASP A 322 -6.65 43.47 5.25
CA ASP A 322 -6.37 44.32 4.06
C ASP A 322 -5.72 45.67 4.43
N PRO A 323 -6.10 46.36 5.54
CA PRO A 323 -5.40 47.57 5.95
C PRO A 323 -3.93 47.34 6.32
N LEU A 324 -3.59 46.10 6.76
CA LEU A 324 -2.23 45.75 7.18
C LEU A 324 -1.32 45.41 6.01
N ASP A 325 -1.87 44.94 4.90
CA ASP A 325 -1.09 44.53 3.70
C ASP A 325 -0.32 45.71 3.08
N ARG A 326 -0.83 46.93 3.27
CA ARG A 326 -0.17 48.16 2.76
C ARG A 326 1.07 48.55 3.59
N HIS A 327 1.37 47.80 4.64
CA HIS A 327 2.46 48.12 5.59
C HIS A 327 3.32 46.86 5.79
N ALA A 328 4.55 46.93 5.30
CA ALA A 328 5.46 45.78 5.37
C ALA A 328 5.67 45.25 6.79
N GLY A 329 5.52 43.96 6.98
CA GLY A 329 5.81 43.28 8.25
C GLY A 329 4.71 43.35 9.29
N LEU A 330 3.53 44.00 9.05
CA LEU A 330 2.46 44.03 10.04
C LEU A 330 1.71 42.72 10.15
N VAL A 331 1.31 42.12 9.01
CA VAL A 331 0.61 40.83 8.99
C VAL A 331 1.50 39.74 9.57
N GLU A 332 2.78 39.69 9.14
CA GLU A 332 3.76 38.76 9.67
C GLU A 332 4.00 38.91 11.17
N THR A 333 3.97 40.17 11.67
CA THR A 333 4.14 40.40 13.11
C THR A 333 2.94 39.92 13.92
N VAL A 334 1.71 40.20 13.45
CA VAL A 334 0.50 39.69 14.11
C VAL A 334 0.48 38.15 14.07
N ALA A 335 0.79 37.54 12.93
CA ALA A 335 0.83 36.10 12.83
C ALA A 335 1.88 35.46 13.77
N ALA A 336 3.12 35.97 13.75
CA ALA A 336 4.17 35.45 14.61
C ALA A 336 3.86 35.73 16.12
N PHE A 337 3.16 36.78 16.44
CA PHE A 337 2.76 37.09 17.82
C PHE A 337 1.75 36.04 18.33
N LEU A 338 0.76 35.68 17.52
CA LEU A 338 -0.19 34.62 17.86
C LEU A 338 0.50 33.25 17.92
N ASP A 339 1.35 32.92 16.97
CA ASP A 339 2.08 31.64 16.91
C ASP A 339 3.10 31.49 18.07
N CYS A 340 3.56 32.58 18.65
CA CYS A 340 4.43 32.63 19.84
C CYS A 340 3.66 32.77 21.16
N ASP A 341 2.37 32.42 21.22
CA ASP A 341 1.52 32.52 22.44
C ASP A 341 1.49 33.90 23.05
N LEU A 342 1.45 34.94 22.25
CA LEU A 342 1.43 36.35 22.65
C LEU A 342 2.72 36.81 23.38
N ASP A 343 3.81 36.05 23.26
CA ASP A 343 5.11 36.41 23.84
C ASP A 343 5.91 37.33 22.88
N ARG A 344 6.01 38.58 23.23
CA ARG A 344 6.71 39.59 22.42
C ARG A 344 8.21 39.31 22.22
N ARG A 345 8.89 38.62 23.20
CA ARG A 345 10.32 38.33 23.08
C ARG A 345 10.54 37.17 22.11
N ARG A 346 9.74 36.11 22.23
CA ARG A 346 9.73 35.00 21.27
C ARG A 346 9.38 35.49 19.87
N THR A 347 8.38 36.40 19.74
CA THR A 347 8.02 37.01 18.46
C THR A 347 9.19 37.79 17.86
N ALA A 348 9.87 38.61 18.68
CA ALA A 348 11.01 39.37 18.24
C ALA A 348 12.18 38.52 17.75
N GLN A 349 12.43 37.41 18.45
CA GLN A 349 13.42 36.39 18.03
C GLN A 349 13.01 35.70 16.72
N ALA A 350 11.76 35.28 16.61
CA ALA A 350 11.24 34.60 15.40
C ALA A 350 11.33 35.51 14.16
N LEU A 351 11.09 36.80 14.31
CA LEU A 351 11.14 37.79 13.23
C LEU A 351 12.50 38.45 13.04
N ASN A 352 13.48 38.12 13.89
CA ASN A 352 14.82 38.71 13.91
C ASN A 352 14.77 40.27 14.00
N VAL A 353 13.92 40.82 14.91
CA VAL A 353 13.76 42.23 15.16
C VAL A 353 13.89 42.57 16.66
N HIS A 354 14.02 43.88 16.99
CA HIS A 354 14.00 44.29 18.40
C HIS A 354 12.57 44.19 18.99
N PRO A 355 12.39 43.83 20.30
CA PRO A 355 11.05 43.75 20.93
C PRO A 355 10.23 45.04 20.79
N ASN A 356 10.83 46.23 20.87
CA ASN A 356 10.12 47.49 20.66
C ASN A 356 9.54 47.62 19.22
N THR A 357 10.18 47.00 18.24
CA THR A 357 9.64 46.94 16.87
C THR A 357 8.36 46.11 16.81
N VAL A 358 8.30 45.01 17.58
CA VAL A 358 7.09 44.18 17.70
C VAL A 358 5.98 45.03 18.33
N ASP A 359 6.24 45.70 19.47
CA ASP A 359 5.24 46.53 20.14
C ASP A 359 4.71 47.65 19.23
N ASN A 360 5.60 48.35 18.50
CA ASN A 360 5.21 49.42 17.57
C ASN A 360 4.36 48.88 16.41
N ARG A 361 4.70 47.69 15.86
CA ARG A 361 3.94 47.07 14.78
C ARG A 361 2.58 46.58 15.25
N LEU A 362 2.47 45.98 16.45
CA LEU A 362 1.19 45.56 17.03
C LEU A 362 0.30 46.77 17.33
N ALA A 363 0.85 47.86 17.92
CA ALA A 363 0.11 49.10 18.12
C ALA A 363 -0.37 49.71 16.79
N ARG A 364 0.44 49.66 15.74
CA ARG A 364 0.06 50.13 14.41
C ARG A 364 -1.03 49.25 13.80
N ALA A 365 -0.96 47.93 13.96
CA ALA A 365 -2.03 47.01 13.54
C ALA A 365 -3.36 47.32 14.24
N ALA A 366 -3.32 47.58 15.57
CA ALA A 366 -4.49 47.98 16.32
C ALA A 366 -5.12 49.29 15.82
N GLN A 367 -4.30 50.28 15.50
CA GLN A 367 -4.78 51.56 14.95
C GLN A 367 -5.45 51.41 13.58
N LEU A 368 -4.93 50.53 12.71
CA LEU A 368 -5.42 50.36 11.34
C LEU A 368 -6.70 49.52 11.29
N THR A 369 -6.84 48.55 12.16
CA THR A 369 -7.96 47.59 12.15
C THR A 369 -9.02 47.89 13.19
N GLY A 370 -8.71 48.71 14.20
CA GLY A 370 -9.57 48.91 15.37
C GLY A 370 -9.57 47.72 16.35
N LEU A 371 -8.73 46.72 16.14
CA LEU A 371 -8.65 45.49 16.96
C LEU A 371 -7.31 45.44 17.68
N ASP A 372 -7.31 45.40 19.00
CA ASP A 372 -6.08 45.26 19.80
C ASP A 372 -5.65 43.77 19.87
N PRO A 373 -4.47 43.41 19.30
CA PRO A 373 -3.95 42.04 19.30
C PRO A 373 -3.69 41.45 20.70
N HIS A 374 -3.69 42.27 21.76
CA HIS A 374 -3.49 41.83 23.14
C HIS A 374 -4.81 41.43 23.83
N THR A 375 -5.96 41.76 23.27
CA THR A 375 -7.26 41.42 23.83
C THR A 375 -7.77 40.08 23.29
N THR A 376 -8.58 39.38 24.08
CA THR A 376 -9.23 38.12 23.62
C THR A 376 -9.98 38.34 22.31
N HIS A 377 -10.69 39.45 22.17
CA HIS A 377 -11.43 39.82 20.98
C HIS A 377 -10.50 39.96 19.75
N GLY A 378 -9.42 40.72 19.90
CA GLY A 378 -8.44 40.88 18.82
C GLY A 378 -7.75 39.56 18.44
N VAL A 379 -7.32 38.76 19.43
CA VAL A 379 -6.72 37.42 19.19
C VAL A 379 -7.64 36.53 18.38
N GLN A 380 -8.93 36.46 18.75
CA GLN A 380 -9.90 35.64 18.03
C GLN A 380 -10.11 36.12 16.58
N HIS A 381 -10.27 37.39 16.35
CA HIS A 381 -10.50 37.94 15.01
C HIS A 381 -9.27 37.85 14.12
N PHE A 382 -8.10 38.22 14.62
CA PHE A 382 -6.86 38.05 13.85
C PHE A 382 -6.55 36.58 13.58
N GLY A 383 -6.77 35.68 14.56
CA GLY A 383 -6.60 34.26 14.38
C GLY A 383 -7.50 33.72 13.27
N ALA A 384 -8.80 34.06 13.28
CA ALA A 384 -9.76 33.68 12.27
C ALA A 384 -9.39 34.25 10.88
N ALA A 385 -9.07 35.56 10.81
CA ALA A 385 -8.70 36.23 9.57
C ALA A 385 -7.43 35.61 8.93
N LEU A 386 -6.39 35.36 9.73
CA LEU A 386 -5.16 34.73 9.27
C LEU A 386 -5.40 33.28 8.80
N THR A 387 -6.25 32.51 9.46
CA THR A 387 -6.63 31.17 9.06
C THR A 387 -7.33 31.19 7.71
N LEU A 388 -8.35 32.02 7.53
CA LEU A 388 -9.09 32.15 6.27
C LEU A 388 -8.21 32.61 5.11
N ARG A 389 -7.32 33.57 5.32
CA ARG A 389 -6.36 34.02 4.31
C ARG A 389 -5.44 32.90 3.86
N ARG A 390 -4.87 32.14 4.79
CA ARG A 390 -4.02 30.99 4.48
C ARG A 390 -4.77 29.90 3.70
N LEU A 391 -6.01 29.64 4.02
CA LEU A 391 -6.86 28.69 3.30
C LEU A 391 -7.14 29.16 1.86
N ALA A 392 -7.37 30.46 1.65
CA ALA A 392 -7.55 31.04 0.34
C ALA A 392 -6.26 30.97 -0.50
N GLU A 393 -5.11 31.29 0.07
CA GLU A 393 -3.78 31.22 -0.57
C GLU A 393 -3.40 29.77 -0.87
N GLY A 394 -3.65 28.82 0.06
CA GLY A 394 -3.44 27.39 -0.13
C GLY A 394 -4.30 26.80 -1.25
N SER A 395 -5.50 27.32 -1.44
CA SER A 395 -6.38 26.95 -2.55
C SER A 395 -5.89 27.52 -3.89
N ALA A 396 -5.22 28.69 -3.88
CA ALA A 396 -4.74 29.36 -5.10
C ALA A 396 -3.34 28.94 -5.53
N THR A 397 -2.46 28.54 -4.59
CA THR A 397 -1.04 28.29 -4.84
C THR A 397 -0.53 26.94 -4.39
N GLY A 398 -1.31 26.17 -3.63
CA GLY A 398 -0.88 24.87 -3.07
C GLY A 398 0.31 24.96 -2.11
N ARG A 399 0.67 26.15 -1.59
CA ARG A 399 1.86 26.35 -0.75
C ARG A 399 1.48 26.57 0.71
N ILE A 400 2.01 25.77 1.64
CA ILE A 400 1.90 25.96 3.08
C ILE A 400 3.29 26.33 3.64
N PRO A 401 3.46 27.45 4.34
CA PRO A 401 4.70 27.75 5.04
C PRO A 401 4.90 26.76 6.20
N GLY A 402 6.10 26.18 6.30
CA GLY A 402 6.45 25.25 7.37
C GLY A 402 6.61 25.94 8.71
N SER A 403 5.97 25.41 9.77
CA SER A 403 6.40 25.60 11.14
C SER A 403 6.56 24.22 11.79
N ALA A 404 7.73 23.96 12.33
CA ALA A 404 8.00 22.79 13.15
C ALA A 404 7.31 22.98 14.50
N VAL A 405 6.25 22.23 14.74
CA VAL A 405 5.69 22.05 16.08
C VAL A 405 5.84 20.59 16.41
N GLU A 406 6.70 20.29 17.39
CA GLU A 406 6.78 18.97 18.01
C GLU A 406 5.45 18.70 18.72
N THR A 407 4.63 17.81 18.16
CA THR A 407 3.44 17.31 18.81
C THR A 407 3.84 16.27 19.86
N ASN A 408 3.90 16.71 21.12
CA ASN A 408 4.09 15.85 22.28
C ASN A 408 2.77 15.08 22.53
N TRP A 409 2.71 13.80 22.16
CA TRP A 409 1.64 12.88 22.53
C TRP A 409 1.95 12.30 23.91
N PRO A 410 1.01 12.29 24.87
CA PRO A 410 1.22 11.55 26.10
C PRO A 410 1.24 10.05 25.78
N ASP A 411 2.33 9.39 26.20
CA ASP A 411 2.48 7.95 26.15
C ASP A 411 1.34 7.23 26.87
N GLY A 412 0.73 6.26 26.17
CA GLY A 412 0.19 5.03 26.71
C GLY A 412 -0.76 5.10 27.89
N GLY A 413 -1.89 5.79 27.78
CA GLY A 413 -3.05 5.51 28.63
C GLY A 413 -4.02 4.59 27.90
N GLN A 414 -4.31 3.42 28.47
CA GLN A 414 -5.44 2.59 28.08
C GLN A 414 -6.76 3.35 28.34
N GLY A 415 -7.07 4.30 27.48
CA GLY A 415 -8.33 5.03 27.46
C GLY A 415 -9.21 4.45 26.37
N MET A 416 -10.26 3.76 26.77
CA MET A 416 -11.39 3.39 25.93
C MET A 416 -11.77 4.57 25.05
N LEU A 417 -11.70 4.38 23.74
CA LEU A 417 -12.11 5.38 22.74
C LEU A 417 -13.59 5.73 22.95
N PRO A 418 -13.99 7.00 22.89
CA PRO A 418 -15.40 7.41 22.95
C PRO A 418 -16.09 7.18 21.60
N TRP A 419 -16.11 5.96 21.14
CA TRP A 419 -16.83 5.52 19.95
C TRP A 419 -17.81 4.38 20.31
N GLY A 420 -18.47 4.49 21.46
CA GLY A 420 -19.67 3.73 21.74
C GLY A 420 -20.84 4.35 20.98
N PRO A 421 -21.79 3.55 20.41
CA PRO A 421 -22.99 4.10 19.84
C PRO A 421 -23.74 4.87 20.92
N ALA A 422 -24.13 6.12 20.60
CA ALA A 422 -25.09 6.84 21.42
C ALA A 422 -26.39 6.01 21.42
N GLY A 423 -26.63 5.27 22.50
CA GLY A 423 -27.87 4.60 22.76
C GLY A 423 -28.90 5.65 23.15
N GLY A 424 -30.04 5.64 22.48
CA GLY A 424 -31.25 6.35 22.74
C GLY A 424 -32.30 5.90 21.75
#